data_8e0a12fa4b22730239eb6213ba7652f8
#
_entry.id   8e0a12fa4b22730239eb6213ba7652f8
#
_cell.length_a   1.000
_cell.length_b   1.000
_cell.length_c   1.000
_cell.angle_alpha   90.00
_cell.angle_beta   90.00
_cell.angle_gamma   90.00
#
_symmetry.space_group_name_H-M   'P 1'
#
loop_
_entity.id
_entity.type
_entity.pdbx_description
1 polymer ?
#
loop_
_entity_poly.entity_id
_entity_poly.type
_entity_poly.pdbx_seq_one_letter_code
_entity_poly.pdbx_strand_id
1 'polypeptide(L)'
;QNNKIDHIIKKLNIKPNQKVLDIGSGWGSLAIDIAKKTSAHVVGITLSENQLEYSKKKVKELNLGNQVDFKLIDYREINEKFDRIVSVGMFEHVGRKYYQKFFNQVAKLLNEDGAALIHTIGSVNSPRDPQPWINKYIFPGGYTPSLSEVASPIENSGLIITDLEVLRMHYAHTLRHLSLIHISEPTRRLS
;
A
#
# COMPACT_ATOMS: atom_id res chain seq x y z
N GLN A 1 -12.10 8.15 -0.56
CA GLN A 1 -11.55 6.79 -0.42
C GLN A 1 -12.17 5.84 -1.46
N ASN A 2 -13.50 5.81 -1.64
CA ASN A 2 -14.16 4.89 -2.58
C ASN A 2 -13.59 4.98 -4.00
N ASN A 3 -13.44 6.20 -4.55
CA ASN A 3 -12.87 6.40 -5.89
C ASN A 3 -11.44 5.83 -6.03
N LYS A 4 -10.63 5.91 -4.97
CA LYS A 4 -9.29 5.32 -4.96
C LYS A 4 -9.35 3.80 -5.04
N ILE A 5 -10.25 3.19 -4.28
CA ILE A 5 -10.42 1.73 -4.27
C ILE A 5 -10.93 1.23 -5.63
N ASP A 6 -11.94 1.90 -6.20
CA ASP A 6 -12.46 1.58 -7.53
C ASP A 6 -11.38 1.70 -8.61
N HIS A 7 -10.53 2.72 -8.50
CA HIS A 7 -9.40 2.90 -9.40
C HIS A 7 -8.36 1.78 -9.29
N ILE A 8 -8.01 1.37 -8.07
CA ILE A 8 -7.10 0.24 -7.81
C ILE A 8 -7.67 -1.05 -8.38
N ILE A 9 -8.94 -1.36 -8.10
CA ILE A 9 -9.63 -2.55 -8.60
C ILE A 9 -9.60 -2.58 -10.14
N LYS A 10 -9.89 -1.45 -10.78
CA LYS A 10 -9.89 -1.31 -12.23
C LYS A 10 -8.49 -1.51 -12.83
N LYS A 11 -7.46 -0.87 -12.26
CA LYS A 11 -6.07 -1.00 -12.71
C LYS A 11 -5.55 -2.42 -12.58
N LEU A 12 -5.83 -3.09 -11.47
CA LEU A 12 -5.46 -4.48 -11.26
C LEU A 12 -6.36 -5.47 -11.99
N ASN A 13 -7.47 -5.01 -12.58
CA ASN A 13 -8.46 -5.87 -13.25
C ASN A 13 -8.83 -7.09 -12.41
N ILE A 14 -9.15 -6.85 -11.13
CA ILE A 14 -9.47 -7.91 -10.17
C ILE A 14 -10.77 -8.60 -10.57
N LYS A 15 -10.73 -9.93 -10.68
CA LYS A 15 -11.87 -10.77 -11.03
C LYS A 15 -12.39 -11.54 -9.81
N PRO A 16 -13.64 -12.00 -9.83
CA PRO A 16 -14.15 -12.90 -8.80
C PRO A 16 -13.26 -14.13 -8.61
N ASN A 17 -13.16 -14.60 -7.38
CA ASN A 17 -12.38 -15.77 -6.96
C ASN A 17 -10.84 -15.64 -7.13
N GLN A 18 -10.32 -14.53 -7.63
CA GLN A 18 -8.88 -14.31 -7.64
C GLN A 18 -8.34 -14.14 -6.23
N LYS A 19 -7.08 -14.58 -6.04
CA LYS A 19 -6.35 -14.42 -4.79
C LYS A 19 -5.55 -13.13 -4.82
N VAL A 20 -5.85 -12.22 -3.89
CA VAL A 20 -5.24 -10.88 -3.80
C VAL A 20 -4.45 -10.77 -2.51
N LEU A 21 -3.23 -10.26 -2.58
CA LEU A 21 -2.41 -9.89 -1.42
C LEU A 21 -2.41 -8.37 -1.23
N ASP A 22 -2.75 -7.90 -0.03
CA ASP A 22 -2.61 -6.50 0.38
C ASP A 22 -1.42 -6.36 1.35
N ILE A 23 -0.29 -5.86 0.83
CA ILE A 23 0.95 -5.70 1.60
C ILE A 23 0.92 -4.38 2.37
N GLY A 24 0.86 -4.47 3.69
CA GLY A 24 0.70 -3.31 4.56
C GLY A 24 -0.77 -2.88 4.63
N SER A 25 -1.65 -3.83 4.90
CA SER A 25 -3.11 -3.66 4.87
C SER A 25 -3.67 -2.62 5.86
N GLY A 26 -2.84 -2.17 6.81
CA GLY A 26 -3.26 -1.19 7.81
C GLY A 26 -4.48 -1.67 8.60
N TRP A 27 -5.51 -0.83 8.70
CA TRP A 27 -6.77 -1.14 9.37
C TRP A 27 -7.73 -2.01 8.54
N GLY A 28 -7.28 -2.54 7.40
CA GLY A 28 -7.99 -3.52 6.60
C GLY A 28 -9.06 -2.99 5.64
N SER A 29 -9.25 -1.68 5.54
CA SER A 29 -10.32 -1.11 4.71
C SER A 29 -10.19 -1.45 3.23
N LEU A 30 -8.97 -1.40 2.68
CA LEU A 30 -8.72 -1.70 1.27
C LEU A 30 -9.05 -3.17 0.95
N ALA A 31 -8.53 -4.11 1.75
CA ALA A 31 -8.77 -5.54 1.58
C ALA A 31 -10.27 -5.89 1.66
N ILE A 32 -10.98 -5.33 2.65
CA ILE A 32 -12.42 -5.52 2.85
C ILE A 32 -13.22 -4.99 1.65
N ASP A 33 -12.90 -3.80 1.17
CA ASP A 33 -13.63 -3.19 0.06
C ASP A 33 -13.34 -3.88 -1.27
N ILE A 34 -12.11 -4.35 -1.51
CA ILE A 34 -11.79 -5.20 -2.66
C ILE A 34 -12.66 -6.46 -2.63
N ALA A 35 -12.70 -7.20 -1.53
CA ALA A 35 -13.50 -8.42 -1.42
C ALA A 35 -14.98 -8.16 -1.68
N LYS A 36 -15.56 -7.13 -1.07
CA LYS A 36 -16.98 -6.75 -1.26
C LYS A 36 -17.32 -6.40 -2.71
N LYS A 37 -16.41 -5.69 -3.40
CA LYS A 37 -16.69 -5.17 -4.74
C LYS A 37 -16.40 -6.17 -5.85
N THR A 38 -15.54 -7.15 -5.61
CA THR A 38 -15.05 -8.05 -6.66
C THR A 38 -15.34 -9.52 -6.41
N SER A 39 -15.74 -9.89 -5.19
CA SER A 39 -15.85 -11.29 -4.75
C SER A 39 -14.50 -12.04 -4.84
N ALA A 40 -13.38 -11.35 -4.75
CA ALA A 40 -12.05 -11.94 -4.68
C ALA A 40 -11.75 -12.42 -3.25
N HIS A 41 -10.78 -13.34 -3.12
CA HIS A 41 -10.21 -13.74 -1.84
C HIS A 41 -9.01 -12.87 -1.51
N VAL A 42 -9.08 -12.10 -0.43
CA VAL A 42 -8.05 -11.12 -0.08
C VAL A 42 -7.32 -11.53 1.19
N VAL A 43 -6.01 -11.59 1.12
CA VAL A 43 -5.11 -11.75 2.27
C VAL A 43 -4.46 -10.41 2.56
N GLY A 44 -4.79 -9.80 3.68
CA GLY A 44 -4.13 -8.59 4.17
C GLY A 44 -3.03 -8.91 5.17
N ILE A 45 -1.88 -8.27 5.04
CA ILE A 45 -0.77 -8.46 5.99
C ILE A 45 -0.35 -7.15 6.63
N THR A 46 -0.02 -7.22 7.91
CA THR A 46 0.47 -6.09 8.70
C THR A 46 1.50 -6.58 9.74
N LEU A 47 2.33 -5.66 10.23
CA LEU A 47 3.23 -5.91 11.37
C LEU A 47 2.70 -5.32 12.68
N SER A 48 1.51 -4.74 12.68
CA SER A 48 0.87 -4.16 13.87
C SER A 48 -0.22 -5.07 14.41
N GLU A 49 -0.04 -5.53 15.64
CA GLU A 49 -1.03 -6.33 16.37
C GLU A 49 -2.38 -5.60 16.49
N ASN A 50 -2.35 -4.31 16.82
CA ASN A 50 -3.57 -3.50 16.94
C ASN A 50 -4.35 -3.41 15.62
N GLN A 51 -3.65 -3.26 14.49
CA GLN A 51 -4.27 -3.24 13.16
C GLN A 51 -4.86 -4.60 12.81
N LEU A 52 -4.14 -5.68 13.13
CA LEU A 52 -4.62 -7.05 12.91
C LEU A 52 -5.90 -7.32 13.69
N GLU A 53 -5.90 -7.03 14.99
CA GLU A 53 -7.05 -7.27 15.88
C GLU A 53 -8.29 -6.50 15.37
N TYR A 54 -8.12 -5.21 15.08
CA TYR A 54 -9.19 -4.38 14.55
C TYR A 54 -9.75 -4.92 13.22
N SER A 55 -8.86 -5.24 12.26
CA SER A 55 -9.28 -5.72 10.95
C SER A 55 -9.97 -7.08 11.00
N LYS A 56 -9.51 -8.01 11.83
CA LYS A 56 -10.19 -9.29 12.09
C LYS A 56 -11.57 -9.12 12.70
N LYS A 57 -11.69 -8.22 13.69
CA LYS A 57 -12.99 -7.88 14.27
C LYS A 57 -13.94 -7.34 13.20
N LYS A 58 -13.45 -6.45 12.34
CA LYS A 58 -14.25 -5.86 11.26
C LYS A 58 -14.71 -6.87 10.22
N VAL A 59 -13.86 -7.81 9.83
CA VAL A 59 -14.22 -8.93 8.94
C VAL A 59 -15.34 -9.78 9.54
N LYS A 60 -15.27 -10.08 10.84
CA LYS A 60 -16.30 -10.84 11.55
C LYS A 60 -17.63 -10.09 11.60
N GLU A 61 -17.62 -8.81 11.93
CA GLU A 61 -18.82 -7.94 11.95
C GLU A 61 -19.51 -7.88 10.57
N LEU A 62 -18.74 -7.95 9.50
CA LEU A 62 -19.23 -7.86 8.12
C LEU A 62 -19.55 -9.23 7.49
N ASN A 63 -19.35 -10.33 8.23
CA ASN A 63 -19.52 -11.70 7.73
C ASN A 63 -18.69 -12.02 6.48
N LEU A 64 -17.46 -11.50 6.40
CA LEU A 64 -16.55 -11.66 5.25
C LEU A 64 -15.43 -12.69 5.50
N GLY A 65 -15.52 -13.50 6.56
CA GLY A 65 -14.47 -14.45 6.93
C GLY A 65 -14.13 -15.50 5.87
N ASN A 66 -15.01 -15.76 4.93
CA ASN A 66 -14.76 -16.66 3.81
C ASN A 66 -14.00 -16.00 2.64
N GLN A 67 -13.87 -14.66 2.63
CA GLN A 67 -13.27 -13.90 1.53
C GLN A 67 -12.05 -13.09 1.96
N VAL A 68 -11.95 -12.72 3.24
CA VAL A 68 -10.86 -11.87 3.75
C VAL A 68 -10.20 -12.50 4.95
N ASP A 69 -8.89 -12.66 4.88
CA ASP A 69 -8.05 -13.07 6.00
C ASP A 69 -6.98 -12.01 6.30
N PHE A 70 -6.66 -11.81 7.58
CA PHE A 70 -5.59 -10.90 8.00
C PHE A 70 -4.54 -11.66 8.81
N LYS A 71 -3.25 -11.44 8.47
CA LYS A 71 -2.12 -12.12 9.11
C LYS A 71 -1.11 -11.11 9.66
N LEU A 72 -0.56 -11.41 10.84
CA LEU A 72 0.60 -10.72 11.39
C LEU A 72 1.86 -11.38 10.85
N ILE A 73 2.34 -10.93 9.72
CA ILE A 73 3.48 -11.54 9.04
C ILE A 73 4.19 -10.50 8.17
N ASP A 74 5.49 -10.64 8.08
CA ASP A 74 6.30 -9.89 7.13
C ASP A 74 6.12 -10.43 5.70
N TYR A 75 5.99 -9.53 4.71
CA TYR A 75 5.83 -9.94 3.30
C TYR A 75 6.99 -10.83 2.81
N ARG A 76 8.16 -10.74 3.44
CA ARG A 76 9.34 -11.56 3.13
C ARG A 76 9.20 -13.03 3.51
N GLU A 77 8.29 -13.33 4.42
CA GLU A 77 8.04 -14.68 4.93
C GLU A 77 6.92 -15.42 4.19
N ILE A 78 6.20 -14.72 3.31
CA ILE A 78 5.13 -15.31 2.51
C ILE A 78 5.74 -16.18 1.42
N ASN A 79 5.16 -17.37 1.21
CA ASN A 79 5.59 -18.33 0.18
C ASN A 79 4.44 -18.80 -0.74
N GLU A 80 3.22 -18.28 -0.56
CA GLU A 80 2.08 -18.60 -1.40
C GLU A 80 1.97 -17.66 -2.61
N LYS A 81 1.31 -18.11 -3.67
CA LYS A 81 1.13 -17.36 -4.91
C LYS A 81 -0.18 -16.58 -4.92
N PHE A 82 -0.18 -15.44 -5.64
CA PHE A 82 -1.32 -14.54 -5.77
C PHE A 82 -1.52 -14.11 -7.23
N ASP A 83 -2.77 -13.90 -7.62
CA ASP A 83 -3.12 -13.38 -8.93
C ASP A 83 -2.91 -11.86 -8.99
N ARG A 84 -3.13 -11.19 -7.86
CA ARG A 84 -2.96 -9.74 -7.75
C ARG A 84 -2.26 -9.40 -6.43
N ILE A 85 -1.38 -8.41 -6.49
CA ILE A 85 -0.73 -7.84 -5.30
C ILE A 85 -1.01 -6.35 -5.29
N VAL A 86 -1.40 -5.82 -4.15
CA VAL A 86 -1.56 -4.38 -3.91
C VAL A 86 -0.74 -3.96 -2.70
N SER A 87 -0.13 -2.79 -2.76
CA SER A 87 0.53 -2.15 -1.62
C SER A 87 0.32 -0.64 -1.71
N VAL A 88 -0.26 -0.04 -0.67
CA VAL A 88 -0.61 1.38 -0.66
C VAL A 88 -0.03 2.06 0.58
N GLY A 89 0.95 2.96 0.37
CA GLY A 89 1.56 3.74 1.45
C GLY A 89 2.46 2.94 2.39
N MET A 90 2.95 1.78 1.95
CA MET A 90 3.90 0.96 2.70
C MET A 90 5.33 1.06 2.12
N PHE A 91 5.44 1.28 0.82
CA PHE A 91 6.72 1.25 0.11
C PHE A 91 7.70 2.32 0.61
N GLU A 92 7.21 3.42 1.15
CA GLU A 92 7.98 4.47 1.82
C GLU A 92 8.82 3.95 3.00
N HIS A 93 8.41 2.83 3.60
CA HIS A 93 9.07 2.20 4.75
C HIS A 93 10.00 1.05 4.38
N VAL A 94 10.05 0.65 3.10
CA VAL A 94 10.94 -0.43 2.63
C VAL A 94 12.42 -0.02 2.72
N GLY A 95 12.74 1.23 2.37
CA GLY A 95 14.10 1.78 2.34
C GLY A 95 14.87 1.38 1.08
N ARG A 96 15.68 2.32 0.54
CA ARG A 96 16.42 2.20 -0.74
C ARG A 96 17.22 0.90 -0.88
N LYS A 97 17.88 0.49 0.20
CA LYS A 97 18.74 -0.72 0.21
C LYS A 97 17.96 -2.01 -0.05
N TYR A 98 16.65 -1.99 0.13
CA TYR A 98 15.81 -3.19 0.09
C TYR A 98 14.86 -3.21 -1.11
N TYR A 99 14.87 -2.21 -1.99
CA TYR A 99 13.97 -2.19 -3.16
C TYR A 99 14.11 -3.43 -4.04
N GLN A 100 15.35 -3.86 -4.32
CA GLN A 100 15.57 -5.09 -5.08
C GLN A 100 14.97 -6.33 -4.38
N LYS A 101 15.14 -6.43 -3.06
CA LYS A 101 14.56 -7.55 -2.30
C LYS A 101 13.03 -7.51 -2.30
N PHE A 102 12.45 -6.31 -2.21
CA PHE A 102 11.00 -6.12 -2.27
C PHE A 102 10.44 -6.58 -3.61
N PHE A 103 10.99 -6.11 -4.73
CA PHE A 103 10.49 -6.50 -6.05
C PHE A 103 10.78 -7.96 -6.40
N ASN A 104 11.91 -8.52 -5.99
CA ASN A 104 12.15 -9.96 -6.10
C ASN A 104 11.08 -10.77 -5.35
N GLN A 105 10.68 -10.34 -4.16
CA GLN A 105 9.63 -11.02 -3.41
C GLN A 105 8.27 -10.85 -4.09
N VAL A 106 7.92 -9.65 -4.58
CA VAL A 106 6.69 -9.42 -5.36
C VAL A 106 6.65 -10.35 -6.58
N ALA A 107 7.73 -10.43 -7.36
CA ALA A 107 7.84 -11.32 -8.52
C ALA A 107 7.68 -12.79 -8.11
N LYS A 108 8.32 -13.22 -7.01
CA LYS A 108 8.19 -14.57 -6.47
C LYS A 108 6.75 -14.90 -6.09
N LEU A 109 6.00 -13.94 -5.53
CA LEU A 109 4.63 -14.15 -5.05
C LEU A 109 3.56 -14.05 -6.14
N LEU A 110 3.85 -13.48 -7.30
CA LEU A 110 2.91 -13.39 -8.42
C LEU A 110 2.80 -14.72 -9.17
N ASN A 111 1.59 -15.06 -9.60
CA ASN A 111 1.33 -16.04 -10.65
C ASN A 111 1.85 -15.52 -12.00
N GLU A 112 1.97 -16.38 -13.04
CA GLU A 112 2.47 -15.99 -14.37
C GLU A 112 1.72 -14.81 -14.99
N ASP A 113 0.39 -14.83 -14.92
CA ASP A 113 -0.48 -13.73 -15.38
C ASP A 113 -0.80 -12.72 -14.28
N GLY A 114 0.00 -12.70 -13.23
CA GLY A 114 -0.21 -11.85 -12.06
C GLY A 114 0.16 -10.40 -12.33
N ALA A 115 -0.51 -9.47 -11.63
CA ALA A 115 -0.18 -8.06 -11.67
C ALA A 115 -0.04 -7.49 -10.26
N ALA A 116 0.91 -6.56 -10.08
CA ALA A 116 1.09 -5.83 -8.84
C ALA A 116 0.85 -4.33 -9.04
N LEU A 117 0.20 -3.69 -8.07
CA LEU A 117 0.03 -2.25 -7.98
C LEU A 117 0.72 -1.74 -6.72
N ILE A 118 1.76 -0.95 -6.89
CA ILE A 118 2.49 -0.32 -5.79
C ILE A 118 2.21 1.18 -5.83
N HIS A 119 1.54 1.67 -4.80
CA HIS A 119 1.26 3.09 -4.64
C HIS A 119 2.13 3.65 -3.50
N THR A 120 2.88 4.69 -3.81
CA THR A 120 3.77 5.36 -2.86
C THR A 120 3.79 6.87 -3.09
N ILE A 121 4.18 7.62 -2.07
CA ILE A 121 4.55 9.01 -2.23
C ILE A 121 5.90 9.01 -2.95
N GLY A 122 5.94 9.54 -4.17
CA GLY A 122 7.15 9.59 -4.99
C GLY A 122 7.72 11.00 -5.13
N SER A 123 9.03 11.09 -5.38
CA SER A 123 9.72 12.32 -5.75
C SER A 123 9.74 12.48 -7.27
N VAL A 124 9.41 13.67 -7.76
CA VAL A 124 9.59 14.04 -9.18
C VAL A 124 11.02 14.53 -9.47
N ASN A 125 11.82 14.74 -8.43
CA ASN A 125 13.20 15.17 -8.54
C ASN A 125 14.17 13.98 -8.54
N SER A 126 15.42 14.23 -8.86
CA SER A 126 16.49 13.25 -8.68
C SER A 126 16.56 12.76 -7.22
N PRO A 127 17.12 11.56 -6.98
CA PRO A 127 17.27 11.00 -5.66
C PRO A 127 17.96 11.97 -4.70
N ARG A 128 17.39 12.16 -3.51
CA ARG A 128 17.96 12.98 -2.45
C ARG A 128 17.54 12.45 -1.09
N ASP A 129 18.36 12.67 -0.09
CA ASP A 129 18.02 12.27 1.26
C ASP A 129 16.82 13.08 1.79
N PRO A 130 16.00 12.47 2.65
CA PRO A 130 14.88 13.14 3.29
C PRO A 130 15.35 14.35 4.09
N GLN A 131 14.55 15.41 4.10
CA GLN A 131 14.85 16.55 4.96
C GLN A 131 14.87 16.09 6.44
N PRO A 132 15.91 16.47 7.23
CA PRO A 132 16.05 16.00 8.60
C PRO A 132 14.83 16.27 9.48
N TRP A 133 14.18 17.42 9.29
CA TRP A 133 12.98 17.79 10.04
C TRP A 133 11.80 16.85 9.73
N ILE A 134 11.55 16.55 8.43
CA ILE A 134 10.48 15.63 8.01
C ILE A 134 10.75 14.23 8.54
N ASN A 135 12.01 13.76 8.42
CA ASN A 135 12.40 12.44 8.89
C ASN A 135 12.30 12.30 10.42
N LYS A 136 12.53 13.38 11.16
CA LYS A 136 12.47 13.36 12.64
C LYS A 136 11.05 13.45 13.18
N TYR A 137 10.20 14.31 12.58
CA TYR A 137 8.94 14.70 13.21
C TYR A 137 7.68 14.28 12.46
N ILE A 138 7.76 13.99 11.15
CA ILE A 138 6.59 13.71 10.31
C ILE A 138 6.57 12.25 9.86
N PHE A 139 7.66 11.77 9.25
CA PHE A 139 7.80 10.41 8.72
C PHE A 139 9.11 9.77 9.17
N PRO A 140 9.24 9.36 10.44
CA PRO A 140 10.45 8.71 10.93
C PRO A 140 10.78 7.45 10.12
N GLY A 141 11.97 7.41 9.53
CA GLY A 141 12.42 6.29 8.70
C GLY A 141 11.75 6.17 7.33
N GLY A 142 10.87 7.09 6.98
CA GLY A 142 10.24 7.12 5.65
C GLY A 142 11.15 7.69 4.58
N TYR A 143 11.03 7.16 3.36
CA TYR A 143 11.75 7.63 2.18
C TYR A 143 10.81 7.79 0.99
N THR A 144 10.88 8.93 0.31
CA THR A 144 10.09 9.19 -0.91
C THR A 144 10.95 8.90 -2.14
N PRO A 145 10.78 7.73 -2.78
CA PRO A 145 11.63 7.33 -3.90
C PRO A 145 11.39 8.20 -5.14
N SER A 146 12.43 8.40 -5.93
CA SER A 146 12.29 8.82 -7.32
C SER A 146 12.04 7.62 -8.23
N LEU A 147 11.44 7.85 -9.41
CA LEU A 147 11.20 6.79 -10.37
C LEU A 147 12.48 6.06 -10.79
N SER A 148 13.58 6.80 -10.96
CA SER A 148 14.89 6.24 -11.32
C SER A 148 15.44 5.24 -10.31
N GLU A 149 15.07 5.35 -9.03
CA GLU A 149 15.49 4.43 -7.98
C GLU A 149 14.66 3.14 -7.96
N VAL A 150 13.47 3.20 -8.51
CA VAL A 150 12.50 2.09 -8.49
C VAL A 150 12.53 1.28 -9.77
N ALA A 151 12.78 1.92 -10.92
CA ALA A 151 12.75 1.27 -12.22
C ALA A 151 13.73 0.10 -12.34
N SER A 152 15.02 0.32 -12.04
CA SER A 152 16.03 -0.72 -12.13
C SER A 152 15.76 -1.95 -11.22
N PRO A 153 15.37 -1.79 -9.94
CA PRO A 153 14.94 -2.93 -9.13
C PRO A 153 13.74 -3.71 -9.68
N ILE A 154 12.79 -3.04 -10.35
CA ILE A 154 11.66 -3.73 -11.00
C ILE A 154 12.16 -4.58 -12.17
N GLU A 155 12.91 -3.98 -13.10
CA GLU A 155 13.46 -4.66 -14.26
C GLU A 155 14.33 -5.85 -13.87
N ASN A 156 15.23 -5.67 -12.89
CA ASN A 156 16.13 -6.73 -12.39
C ASN A 156 15.38 -7.86 -11.65
N SER A 157 14.13 -7.66 -11.26
CA SER A 157 13.27 -8.70 -10.68
C SER A 157 12.50 -9.52 -11.73
N GLY A 158 12.63 -9.18 -13.01
CA GLY A 158 11.88 -9.79 -14.11
C GLY A 158 10.45 -9.27 -14.26
N LEU A 159 10.07 -8.25 -13.52
CA LEU A 159 8.77 -7.57 -13.66
C LEU A 159 8.84 -6.52 -14.78
N ILE A 160 7.70 -6.29 -15.44
CA ILE A 160 7.54 -5.28 -16.48
C ILE A 160 6.67 -4.16 -15.94
N ILE A 161 7.11 -2.91 -16.10
CA ILE A 161 6.27 -1.75 -15.80
C ILE A 161 5.27 -1.58 -16.94
N THR A 162 4.00 -1.88 -16.68
CA THR A 162 2.92 -1.80 -17.69
C THR A 162 2.17 -0.48 -17.64
N ASP A 163 2.23 0.22 -16.51
CA ASP A 163 1.55 1.49 -16.31
C ASP A 163 2.22 2.30 -15.20
N LEU A 164 2.30 3.60 -15.38
CA LEU A 164 2.80 4.57 -14.40
C LEU A 164 1.89 5.78 -14.36
N GLU A 165 1.29 6.04 -13.21
CA GLU A 165 0.42 7.19 -13.01
C GLU A 165 0.94 8.12 -11.91
N VAL A 166 1.07 9.40 -12.24
CA VAL A 166 1.52 10.44 -11.30
C VAL A 166 0.33 11.27 -10.83
N LEU A 167 -0.09 11.08 -9.58
CA LEU A 167 -1.25 11.73 -8.96
C LEU A 167 -0.88 13.03 -8.23
N ARG A 168 0.00 13.83 -8.81
CA ARG A 168 0.63 15.00 -8.17
C ARG A 168 -0.37 15.94 -7.47
N MET A 169 -1.43 16.34 -8.15
CA MET A 169 -2.40 17.32 -7.63
C MET A 169 -3.31 16.72 -6.56
N HIS A 170 -3.52 15.43 -6.54
CA HIS A 170 -4.37 14.77 -5.54
C HIS A 170 -3.81 14.94 -4.12
N TYR A 171 -2.49 14.90 -3.96
CA TYR A 171 -1.87 15.12 -2.66
C TYR A 171 -1.99 16.58 -2.18
N ALA A 172 -1.99 17.55 -3.08
CA ALA A 172 -2.22 18.95 -2.75
C ALA A 172 -3.62 19.17 -2.14
N HIS A 173 -4.64 18.47 -2.64
CA HIS A 173 -5.98 18.49 -2.04
C HIS A 173 -5.98 17.89 -0.63
N THR A 174 -5.28 16.78 -0.41
CA THR A 174 -5.13 16.18 0.93
C THR A 174 -4.48 17.16 1.90
N LEU A 175 -3.38 17.79 1.51
CA LEU A 175 -2.69 18.79 2.34
C LEU A 175 -3.59 19.99 2.66
N ARG A 176 -4.38 20.44 1.70
CA ARG A 176 -5.36 21.52 1.91
C ARG A 176 -6.40 21.13 2.96
N HIS A 177 -6.97 19.94 2.88
CA HIS A 177 -7.90 19.45 3.89
C HIS A 177 -7.28 19.33 5.27
N LEU A 178 -6.05 18.82 5.37
CA LEU A 178 -5.32 18.75 6.64
C LEU A 178 -5.04 20.14 7.23
N SER A 179 -4.70 21.14 6.41
CA SER A 179 -4.51 22.51 6.89
C SER A 179 -5.80 23.13 7.42
N LEU A 180 -6.95 22.85 6.80
CA LEU A 180 -8.23 23.34 7.24
C LEU A 180 -8.65 22.80 8.61
N ILE A 181 -8.27 21.58 8.97
CA ILE A 181 -8.51 21.03 10.32
C ILE A 181 -7.80 21.88 11.37
N HIS A 182 -6.56 22.30 11.13
CA HIS A 182 -5.81 23.15 12.06
C HIS A 182 -6.36 24.58 12.17
N ILE A 183 -7.08 25.06 11.17
CA ILE A 183 -7.69 26.39 11.16
C ILE A 183 -9.06 26.36 11.88
N SER A 184 -9.86 25.31 11.63
CA SER A 184 -11.21 25.18 12.21
C SER A 184 -11.22 24.66 13.65
N GLU A 185 -10.19 23.89 14.03
CA GLU A 185 -10.01 23.39 15.40
C GLU A 185 -8.64 23.85 15.94
N PRO A 186 -8.53 25.14 16.37
CA PRO A 186 -7.30 25.59 16.99
C PRO A 186 -7.05 24.75 18.23
N THR A 187 -5.88 24.13 18.29
CA THR A 187 -5.42 23.30 19.41
C THR A 187 -5.69 24.06 20.70
N ARG A 188 -6.60 23.57 21.56
CA ARG A 188 -6.72 24.08 22.91
C ARG A 188 -5.34 23.96 23.54
N ARG A 189 -4.71 25.09 23.83
CA ARG A 189 -3.51 25.11 24.67
C ARG A 189 -3.94 24.49 25.99
N LEU A 190 -3.40 23.32 26.30
CA LEU A 190 -3.46 22.78 27.64
C LEU A 190 -2.70 23.76 28.53
N SER A 191 -3.44 24.56 29.26
CA SER A 191 -2.94 25.38 30.35
C SER A 191 -2.51 24.49 31.51
#